data_1694d3e6e84ac97559af7b3e235c1716
#
_entry.id   1694d3e6e84ac97559af7b3e235c1716
#
_cell.length_a   1.000
_cell.length_b   1.000
_cell.length_c   1.000
_cell.angle_alpha   90.00
_cell.angle_beta   90.00
_cell.angle_gamma   90.00
#
_symmetry.space_group_name_H-M   'P 1'
#
loop_
_entity.id
_entity.type
_entity.pdbx_description
1 polymer ?
#
loop_
_entity_poly.entity_id
_entity_poly.type
_entity_poly.pdbx_seq_one_letter_code
_entity_poly.pdbx_strand_id
1 'polypeptide(L)'
;MAKTLKTLYQCTECGGTSPKWQGKCPHCGEWNTLQESFAAPEPKNARFQSWAAGASTVQSLSAVTAAEVPRNPTGMGELDRVLGGGLVDGAVILLGGDPGIGKSTLLLQTIAKMAQSRKVLYVSGEESAQQVALRSQRLELHAEGVNLLAEIRMEAIQAALKQHQPEVVVIDSIQTMYSDQITSAPGSVSQVRECAAQLTRMAKQMGIAMILVGHVTKDGAIAGPRVLEHMVDTVLYFEGDQHSNYRMIRAIKNRFGAANELGVFAMTENGLKGVSNPSAIFLASYRDDTPGSCVLVTQEGSRPLLVEIQALVDDAHGFTPKRLSVGLEQNRLAMLLAVLNRHGGIACFDQDVFLNAVGGVKIGEPAADLAVILAMLSSFRNRPMPEKTVVFGEIGLSGEVRPVARGQERLKEAEKLGFKRAIVPKANMPRNAKEFPNLKIHGVSSLQEAIDICRDSRE
;
A
#
# COMPACT_ATOMS: atom_id res chain seq x y z
N MET A 1 -38.06 -38.30 3.85
CA MET A 1 -38.20 -37.36 2.71
C MET A 1 -36.92 -36.57 2.59
N ALA A 2 -36.15 -36.82 1.53
CA ALA A 2 -34.88 -36.12 1.28
C ALA A 2 -35.18 -34.65 0.98
N LYS A 3 -34.64 -33.74 1.77
CA LYS A 3 -34.68 -32.30 1.49
C LYS A 3 -33.84 -32.03 0.24
N THR A 4 -34.47 -31.59 -0.83
CA THR A 4 -33.85 -31.13 -2.06
C THR A 4 -32.91 -29.97 -1.72
N LEU A 5 -31.61 -30.14 -1.99
CA LEU A 5 -30.62 -29.06 -1.92
C LEU A 5 -31.02 -27.96 -2.90
N LYS A 6 -31.17 -26.71 -2.40
CA LYS A 6 -31.44 -25.57 -3.28
C LYS A 6 -30.14 -25.16 -3.94
N THR A 7 -30.12 -25.22 -5.24
CA THR A 7 -29.01 -24.68 -6.06
C THR A 7 -29.00 -23.15 -5.99
N LEU A 8 -27.86 -22.57 -5.67
CA LEU A 8 -27.58 -21.14 -5.72
C LEU A 8 -26.40 -20.90 -6.65
N TYR A 9 -26.33 -19.74 -7.27
CA TYR A 9 -25.21 -19.33 -8.10
C TYR A 9 -24.43 -18.24 -7.38
N GLN A 10 -23.14 -18.46 -7.18
CA GLN A 10 -22.23 -17.53 -6.48
C GLN A 10 -21.24 -16.91 -7.47
N CYS A 11 -21.06 -15.60 -7.36
CA CYS A 11 -20.09 -14.88 -8.18
C CYS A 11 -18.66 -15.14 -7.68
N THR A 12 -17.75 -15.50 -8.58
CA THR A 12 -16.33 -15.74 -8.28
C THR A 12 -15.58 -14.45 -7.94
N GLU A 13 -16.05 -13.30 -8.41
CA GLU A 13 -15.40 -12.01 -8.23
C GLU A 13 -15.83 -11.30 -6.93
N CYS A 14 -17.13 -11.24 -6.65
CA CYS A 14 -17.64 -10.48 -5.51
C CYS A 14 -18.26 -11.33 -4.40
N GLY A 15 -18.41 -12.66 -4.61
CA GLY A 15 -19.06 -13.57 -3.66
C GLY A 15 -20.59 -13.38 -3.53
N GLY A 16 -21.18 -12.47 -4.28
CA GLY A 16 -22.63 -12.24 -4.31
C GLY A 16 -23.38 -13.47 -4.82
N THR A 17 -24.55 -13.78 -4.22
CA THR A 17 -25.33 -14.96 -4.58
C THR A 17 -26.59 -14.59 -5.38
N SER A 18 -26.96 -15.45 -6.34
CA SER A 18 -28.19 -15.34 -7.12
C SER A 18 -28.97 -16.67 -7.06
N PRO A 19 -30.30 -16.67 -6.97
CA PRO A 19 -31.12 -17.90 -7.00
C PRO A 19 -31.18 -18.54 -8.41
N LYS A 20 -30.72 -17.83 -9.43
CA LYS A 20 -30.71 -18.32 -10.82
C LYS A 20 -29.38 -17.91 -11.47
N TRP A 21 -28.92 -18.74 -12.40
CA TRP A 21 -27.80 -18.37 -13.24
C TRP A 21 -28.17 -17.18 -14.15
N GLN A 22 -27.29 -16.20 -14.21
CA GLN A 22 -27.42 -15.02 -15.05
C GLN A 22 -26.07 -14.76 -15.69
N GLY A 23 -26.06 -14.33 -16.95
CA GLY A 23 -24.80 -14.00 -17.64
C GLY A 23 -24.02 -12.86 -17.01
N LYS A 24 -24.69 -12.01 -16.21
CA LYS A 24 -24.10 -10.86 -15.51
C LYS A 24 -24.42 -10.93 -14.00
N CYS A 25 -23.43 -10.73 -13.16
CA CYS A 25 -23.61 -10.70 -11.72
C CYS A 25 -24.46 -9.48 -11.29
N PRO A 26 -25.56 -9.67 -10.53
CA PRO A 26 -26.41 -8.54 -10.11
C PRO A 26 -25.76 -7.64 -9.05
N HIS A 27 -24.66 -8.08 -8.41
CA HIS A 27 -23.98 -7.34 -7.35
C HIS A 27 -22.79 -6.53 -7.83
N CYS A 28 -21.91 -7.09 -8.66
CA CYS A 28 -20.72 -6.41 -9.16
C CYS A 28 -20.76 -6.04 -10.65
N GLY A 29 -21.74 -6.59 -11.40
CA GLY A 29 -21.90 -6.30 -12.82
C GLY A 29 -20.96 -7.06 -13.76
N GLU A 30 -20.08 -7.93 -13.25
CA GLU A 30 -19.18 -8.74 -14.07
C GLU A 30 -19.89 -9.87 -14.80
N TRP A 31 -19.39 -10.21 -16.00
CA TRP A 31 -19.98 -11.21 -16.86
C TRP A 31 -19.37 -12.59 -16.64
N ASN A 32 -20.24 -13.65 -16.73
CA ASN A 32 -19.86 -15.06 -16.65
C ASN A 32 -19.13 -15.47 -15.35
N THR A 33 -19.38 -14.76 -14.27
CA THR A 33 -18.76 -15.00 -12.96
C THR A 33 -19.61 -15.81 -11.99
N LEU A 34 -20.84 -16.17 -12.38
CA LEU A 34 -21.76 -16.95 -11.53
C LEU A 34 -21.52 -18.46 -11.73
N GLN A 35 -21.06 -19.13 -10.67
CA GLN A 35 -20.87 -20.58 -10.62
C GLN A 35 -21.90 -21.24 -9.72
N GLU A 36 -22.28 -22.46 -10.06
CA GLU A 36 -23.21 -23.26 -9.29
C GLU A 36 -22.63 -23.59 -7.91
N SER A 37 -23.40 -23.29 -6.87
CA SER A 37 -23.04 -23.57 -5.49
C SER A 37 -24.27 -24.17 -4.77
N PHE A 38 -24.04 -25.15 -3.90
CA PHE A 38 -25.11 -25.75 -3.13
C PHE A 38 -25.28 -25.03 -1.79
N ALA A 39 -26.49 -24.53 -1.53
CA ALA A 39 -26.79 -23.96 -0.23
C ALA A 39 -26.89 -25.09 0.81
N ALA A 40 -25.96 -25.12 1.78
CA ALA A 40 -26.12 -25.97 2.94
C ALA A 40 -27.38 -25.56 3.74
N PRO A 41 -28.14 -26.49 4.34
CA PRO A 41 -29.28 -26.16 5.18
C PRO A 41 -28.83 -25.28 6.34
N GLU A 42 -29.40 -24.10 6.48
CA GLU A 42 -29.06 -23.14 7.54
C GLU A 42 -29.23 -23.76 8.93
N PRO A 43 -28.21 -23.80 9.78
CA PRO A 43 -28.42 -24.03 11.21
C PRO A 43 -29.11 -22.77 11.76
N LYS A 44 -30.29 -22.96 12.32
CA LYS A 44 -31.25 -21.90 12.66
C LYS A 44 -30.77 -20.81 13.64
N ASN A 45 -29.57 -20.85 14.26
CA ASN A 45 -29.27 -19.94 15.37
C ASN A 45 -27.82 -19.42 15.50
N ALA A 46 -26.93 -19.55 14.53
CA ALA A 46 -25.54 -19.09 14.69
C ALA A 46 -25.12 -17.83 13.86
N ARG A 47 -25.93 -17.39 12.90
CA ARG A 47 -25.55 -16.37 11.92
C ARG A 47 -25.77 -14.92 12.31
N PHE A 48 -26.44 -14.62 13.41
CA PHE A 48 -26.82 -13.24 13.79
C PHE A 48 -26.46 -12.86 15.23
N GLN A 49 -25.36 -13.41 15.78
CA GLN A 49 -24.82 -12.81 16.99
C GLN A 49 -24.13 -11.50 16.63
N SER A 50 -24.53 -10.42 17.31
CA SER A 50 -23.95 -9.10 17.21
C SER A 50 -22.41 -9.15 17.30
N TRP A 51 -21.73 -8.37 16.49
CA TRP A 51 -20.26 -8.16 16.54
C TRP A 51 -19.80 -7.56 17.87
N ALA A 52 -20.69 -6.98 18.66
CA ALA A 52 -20.42 -6.42 19.97
C ALA A 52 -20.54 -7.50 21.04
N ALA A 53 -19.47 -7.79 21.76
CA ALA A 53 -19.51 -8.55 22.99
C ALA A 53 -20.23 -7.69 24.04
N GLY A 54 -21.44 -8.10 24.41
CA GLY A 54 -22.26 -7.41 25.41
C GLY A 54 -23.72 -7.25 24.96
N ALA A 55 -24.66 -7.14 25.91
CA ALA A 55 -26.05 -6.83 25.61
C ALA A 55 -26.11 -5.53 24.79
N SER A 56 -26.77 -5.58 23.61
CA SER A 56 -26.93 -4.42 22.74
C SER A 56 -27.88 -3.40 23.39
N THR A 57 -27.35 -2.60 24.32
CA THR A 57 -28.06 -1.46 24.89
C THR A 57 -27.79 -0.23 24.03
N VAL A 58 -28.83 0.49 23.68
CA VAL A 58 -28.69 1.80 23.03
C VAL A 58 -28.05 2.74 24.02
N GLN A 59 -26.85 3.26 23.67
CA GLN A 59 -26.11 4.22 24.50
C GLN A 59 -26.00 5.55 23.74
N SER A 60 -26.04 6.66 24.47
CA SER A 60 -25.71 7.96 23.89
C SER A 60 -24.23 8.00 23.51
N LEU A 61 -23.90 8.52 22.34
CA LEU A 61 -22.49 8.68 21.89
C LEU A 61 -21.66 9.51 22.88
N SER A 62 -22.28 10.48 23.56
CA SER A 62 -21.65 11.29 24.60
C SER A 62 -21.34 10.53 25.90
N ALA A 63 -22.01 9.39 26.14
CA ALA A 63 -21.75 8.52 27.30
C ALA A 63 -20.61 7.50 27.01
N VAL A 64 -20.22 7.36 25.74
CA VAL A 64 -19.12 6.48 25.35
C VAL A 64 -17.81 7.29 25.49
N THR A 65 -17.05 7.00 26.53
CA THR A 65 -15.71 7.59 26.69
C THR A 65 -14.81 7.06 25.58
N ALA A 66 -14.37 7.93 24.66
CA ALA A 66 -13.34 7.62 23.68
C ALA A 66 -12.00 7.56 24.45
N ALA A 67 -11.70 6.44 25.08
CA ALA A 67 -10.35 6.19 25.58
C ALA A 67 -9.42 6.04 24.38
N GLU A 68 -8.23 6.63 24.45
CA GLU A 68 -7.17 6.36 23.47
C GLU A 68 -6.95 4.84 23.40
N VAL A 69 -7.11 4.29 22.21
CA VAL A 69 -6.92 2.84 22.01
C VAL A 69 -5.42 2.54 22.09
N PRO A 70 -4.95 1.74 23.06
CA PRO A 70 -3.54 1.44 23.22
C PRO A 70 -2.94 0.86 21.94
N ARG A 71 -1.74 1.32 21.60
CA ARG A 71 -0.96 0.83 20.47
C ARG A 71 0.13 -0.10 21.00
N ASN A 72 0.24 -1.25 20.40
CA ASN A 72 1.22 -2.26 20.75
C ASN A 72 2.30 -2.30 19.66
N PRO A 73 3.48 -1.72 19.89
CA PRO A 73 4.55 -1.70 18.91
C PRO A 73 4.94 -3.12 18.47
N THR A 74 5.15 -3.31 17.17
CA THR A 74 5.59 -4.58 16.61
C THR A 74 7.10 -4.83 16.75
N GLY A 75 7.83 -3.80 17.17
CA GLY A 75 9.28 -3.79 17.18
C GLY A 75 9.91 -3.56 15.79
N MET A 76 9.08 -3.26 14.78
CA MET A 76 9.50 -2.90 13.43
C MET A 76 8.94 -1.52 13.08
N GLY A 77 9.74 -0.46 13.24
CA GLY A 77 9.27 0.93 13.17
C GLY A 77 8.57 1.31 11.86
N GLU A 78 8.99 0.76 10.72
CA GLU A 78 8.31 1.00 9.44
C GLU A 78 6.96 0.27 9.35
N LEU A 79 6.79 -0.88 10.02
CA LEU A 79 5.50 -1.54 10.13
C LEU A 79 4.59 -0.80 11.12
N ASP A 80 5.13 -0.35 12.25
CA ASP A 80 4.39 0.45 13.22
C ASP A 80 3.87 1.74 12.61
N ARG A 81 4.66 2.41 11.77
CA ARG A 81 4.25 3.58 11.01
C ARG A 81 2.99 3.30 10.18
N VAL A 82 3.00 2.25 9.39
CA VAL A 82 1.89 1.89 8.49
C VAL A 82 0.64 1.48 9.27
N LEU A 83 0.84 0.89 10.46
CA LEU A 83 -0.24 0.53 11.39
C LEU A 83 -0.80 1.73 12.17
N GLY A 84 -0.12 2.88 12.13
CA GLY A 84 -0.51 4.06 12.91
C GLY A 84 -0.02 4.02 14.36
N GLY A 85 1.14 3.40 14.59
CA GLY A 85 1.82 3.32 15.89
C GLY A 85 1.91 1.91 16.49
N GLY A 86 1.36 0.90 15.83
CA GLY A 86 1.40 -0.50 16.29
C GLY A 86 0.07 -1.22 16.18
N LEU A 87 0.01 -2.45 16.68
CA LEU A 87 -1.19 -3.28 16.69
C LEU A 87 -2.19 -2.79 17.74
N VAL A 88 -3.47 -2.94 17.43
CA VAL A 88 -4.59 -2.66 18.33
C VAL A 88 -5.22 -3.98 18.75
N ASP A 89 -5.50 -4.14 20.04
CA ASP A 89 -6.14 -5.33 20.56
C ASP A 89 -7.55 -5.51 19.96
N GLY A 90 -7.86 -6.71 19.51
CA GLY A 90 -9.11 -7.02 18.79
C GLY A 90 -9.13 -6.54 17.34
N ALA A 91 -8.09 -5.90 16.81
CA ALA A 91 -8.02 -5.49 15.42
C ALA A 91 -7.66 -6.66 14.49
N VAL A 92 -8.23 -6.63 13.29
CA VAL A 92 -7.91 -7.57 12.22
C VAL A 92 -7.25 -6.84 11.07
N ILE A 93 -6.04 -7.26 10.75
CA ILE A 93 -5.20 -6.71 9.67
C ILE A 93 -5.14 -7.74 8.54
N LEU A 94 -5.38 -7.32 7.31
CA LEU A 94 -5.11 -8.10 6.11
C LEU A 94 -3.80 -7.61 5.48
N LEU A 95 -2.83 -8.51 5.33
CA LEU A 95 -1.60 -8.26 4.61
C LEU A 95 -1.65 -8.96 3.26
N GLY A 96 -1.92 -8.21 2.20
CA GLY A 96 -1.92 -8.68 0.81
C GLY A 96 -0.58 -8.47 0.13
N GLY A 97 -0.34 -9.18 -0.97
CA GLY A 97 0.86 -9.01 -1.81
C GLY A 97 1.19 -10.28 -2.60
N ASP A 98 2.07 -10.14 -3.59
CA ASP A 98 2.45 -11.24 -4.48
C ASP A 98 3.10 -12.41 -3.72
N PRO A 99 2.96 -13.65 -4.22
CA PRO A 99 3.70 -14.79 -3.69
C PRO A 99 5.22 -14.53 -3.74
N GLY A 100 5.93 -14.93 -2.68
CA GLY A 100 7.39 -14.78 -2.60
C GLY A 100 7.91 -13.37 -2.31
N ILE A 101 7.05 -12.35 -2.14
CA ILE A 101 7.50 -10.96 -1.90
C ILE A 101 8.13 -10.75 -0.51
N GLY A 102 7.88 -11.67 0.45
CA GLY A 102 8.44 -11.59 1.80
C GLY A 102 7.43 -11.45 2.94
N LYS A 103 6.11 -11.63 2.70
CA LYS A 103 5.06 -11.51 3.73
C LYS A 103 5.32 -12.38 4.96
N SER A 104 5.50 -13.68 4.74
CA SER A 104 5.76 -14.66 5.82
C SER A 104 7.07 -14.38 6.56
N THR A 105 8.11 -13.89 5.85
CA THR A 105 9.38 -13.46 6.46
C THR A 105 9.17 -12.28 7.40
N LEU A 106 8.48 -11.23 6.93
CA LEU A 106 8.18 -10.06 7.73
C LEU A 106 7.39 -10.42 8.99
N LEU A 107 6.35 -11.25 8.83
CA LEU A 107 5.48 -11.60 9.95
C LEU A 107 6.17 -12.53 10.95
N LEU A 108 7.02 -13.44 10.50
CA LEU A 108 7.81 -14.27 11.40
C LEU A 108 8.80 -13.42 12.22
N GLN A 109 9.47 -12.45 11.60
CA GLN A 109 10.32 -11.48 12.30
C GLN A 109 9.53 -10.62 13.29
N THR A 110 8.34 -10.16 12.89
CA THR A 110 7.45 -9.36 13.73
C THR A 110 7.01 -10.14 14.97
N ILE A 111 6.50 -11.36 14.76
CA ILE A 111 5.96 -12.16 15.86
C ILE A 111 7.06 -12.64 16.82
N ALA A 112 8.27 -12.90 16.31
CA ALA A 112 9.42 -13.25 17.14
C ALA A 112 9.83 -12.07 18.07
N LYS A 113 9.77 -10.85 17.58
CA LYS A 113 10.02 -9.66 18.43
C LYS A 113 8.93 -9.47 19.47
N MET A 114 7.67 -9.63 19.09
CA MET A 114 6.54 -9.48 20.00
C MET A 114 6.47 -10.59 21.06
N ALA A 115 6.96 -11.79 20.74
CA ALA A 115 7.01 -12.91 21.66
C ALA A 115 7.85 -12.67 22.93
N GLN A 116 8.73 -11.66 22.92
CA GLN A 116 9.51 -11.25 24.10
C GLN A 116 8.65 -10.67 25.23
N SER A 117 7.47 -10.14 24.92
CA SER A 117 6.59 -9.46 25.88
C SER A 117 5.13 -9.88 25.83
N ARG A 118 4.73 -10.66 24.81
CA ARG A 118 3.34 -11.03 24.56
C ARG A 118 3.20 -12.51 24.23
N LYS A 119 2.02 -13.06 24.51
CA LYS A 119 1.64 -14.40 24.06
C LYS A 119 1.30 -14.35 22.57
N VAL A 120 2.07 -15.04 21.76
CA VAL A 120 1.90 -15.03 20.30
C VAL A 120 1.64 -16.43 19.77
N LEU A 121 0.88 -16.50 18.66
CA LEU A 121 0.63 -17.75 17.93
C LEU A 121 0.78 -17.51 16.43
N TYR A 122 1.62 -18.33 15.78
CA TYR A 122 1.75 -18.38 14.33
C TYR A 122 1.02 -19.62 13.80
N VAL A 123 -0.03 -19.42 13.01
CA VAL A 123 -0.78 -20.50 12.36
C VAL A 123 -0.32 -20.60 10.92
N SER A 124 0.27 -21.71 10.55
CA SER A 124 0.76 -21.99 9.20
C SER A 124 -0.15 -22.99 8.49
N GLY A 125 -0.70 -22.59 7.36
CA GLY A 125 -1.47 -23.46 6.47
C GLY A 125 -0.77 -23.82 5.17
N GLU A 126 0.38 -23.21 4.88
CA GLU A 126 1.13 -23.46 3.64
C GLU A 126 2.43 -24.23 3.92
N GLU A 127 3.05 -23.99 5.06
CA GLU A 127 4.32 -24.58 5.43
C GLU A 127 4.19 -25.49 6.65
N SER A 128 4.95 -26.58 6.65
CA SER A 128 5.07 -27.44 7.83
C SER A 128 5.82 -26.74 8.96
N ALA A 129 5.64 -27.22 10.19
CA ALA A 129 6.35 -26.69 11.36
C ALA A 129 7.88 -26.71 11.18
N GLN A 130 8.41 -27.74 10.51
CA GLN A 130 9.83 -27.86 10.22
C GLN A 130 10.33 -26.78 9.24
N GLN A 131 9.54 -26.46 8.20
CA GLN A 131 9.89 -25.41 7.24
C GLN A 131 9.91 -24.03 7.89
N VAL A 132 8.91 -23.73 8.75
CA VAL A 132 8.88 -22.48 9.51
C VAL A 132 10.05 -22.38 10.48
N ALA A 133 10.41 -23.48 11.16
CA ALA A 133 11.57 -23.55 12.06
C ALA A 133 12.89 -23.32 11.30
N LEU A 134 13.10 -23.94 10.13
CA LEU A 134 14.28 -23.74 9.30
C LEU A 134 14.37 -22.28 8.81
N ARG A 135 13.23 -21.66 8.45
CA ARG A 135 13.18 -20.23 8.11
C ARG A 135 13.58 -19.37 9.30
N SER A 136 13.06 -19.65 10.50
CA SER A 136 13.41 -18.92 11.73
C SER A 136 14.92 -18.99 12.00
N GLN A 137 15.53 -20.17 11.86
CA GLN A 137 16.98 -20.36 12.03
C GLN A 137 17.79 -19.58 10.99
N ARG A 138 17.40 -19.63 9.70
CA ARG A 138 18.06 -18.89 8.62
C ARG A 138 18.01 -17.37 8.84
N LEU A 139 16.94 -16.88 9.46
CA LEU A 139 16.75 -15.47 9.78
C LEU A 139 17.37 -15.09 11.14
N GLU A 140 18.02 -16.02 11.83
CA GLU A 140 18.63 -15.82 13.15
C GLU A 140 17.67 -15.20 14.18
N LEU A 141 16.42 -15.67 14.19
CA LEU A 141 15.39 -15.11 15.07
C LEU A 141 15.43 -15.73 16.47
N HIS A 142 15.28 -14.88 17.48
CA HIS A 142 14.98 -15.32 18.86
C HIS A 142 13.49 -15.66 18.94
N ALA A 143 13.14 -16.91 18.66
CA ALA A 143 11.77 -17.38 18.52
C ALA A 143 11.28 -18.28 19.67
N GLU A 144 12.00 -18.32 20.81
CA GLU A 144 11.71 -19.21 21.95
C GLU A 144 10.30 -19.01 22.53
N GLY A 145 9.74 -17.80 22.41
CA GLY A 145 8.37 -17.48 22.86
C GLY A 145 7.30 -17.65 21.77
N VAL A 146 7.65 -18.02 20.55
CA VAL A 146 6.69 -18.14 19.45
C VAL A 146 6.03 -19.52 19.48
N ASN A 147 4.71 -19.56 19.73
CA ASN A 147 3.93 -20.77 19.54
C ASN A 147 3.59 -20.93 18.06
N LEU A 148 3.74 -22.16 17.55
CA LEU A 148 3.47 -22.52 16.15
C LEU A 148 2.38 -23.59 16.09
N LEU A 149 1.40 -23.41 15.19
CA LEU A 149 0.37 -24.37 14.87
C LEU A 149 0.34 -24.58 13.36
N ALA A 150 0.68 -25.79 12.89
CA ALA A 150 0.51 -26.21 11.50
C ALA A 150 -0.88 -26.85 11.36
N GLU A 151 -1.87 -26.05 10.95
CA GLU A 151 -3.28 -26.47 10.84
C GLU A 151 -4.03 -25.58 9.85
N ILE A 152 -4.99 -26.18 9.12
CA ILE A 152 -5.82 -25.47 8.13
C ILE A 152 -7.30 -25.52 8.45
N ARG A 153 -7.71 -26.40 9.38
CA ARG A 153 -9.12 -26.57 9.76
C ARG A 153 -9.51 -25.55 10.83
N MET A 154 -10.53 -24.76 10.52
CA MET A 154 -11.00 -23.66 11.38
C MET A 154 -11.41 -24.11 12.78
N GLU A 155 -12.05 -25.25 12.90
CA GLU A 155 -12.54 -25.79 14.19
C GLU A 155 -11.36 -26.11 15.14
N ALA A 156 -10.27 -26.65 14.61
CA ALA A 156 -9.04 -26.91 15.37
C ALA A 156 -8.31 -25.62 15.74
N ILE A 157 -8.23 -24.66 14.80
CA ILE A 157 -7.65 -23.33 15.06
C ILE A 157 -8.42 -22.62 16.17
N GLN A 158 -9.74 -22.61 16.12
CA GLN A 158 -10.60 -21.99 17.15
C GLN A 158 -10.41 -22.64 18.53
N ALA A 159 -10.28 -23.96 18.58
CA ALA A 159 -9.99 -24.68 19.84
C ALA A 159 -8.62 -24.25 20.41
N ALA A 160 -7.60 -24.17 19.57
CA ALA A 160 -6.26 -23.72 19.97
C ALA A 160 -6.27 -22.27 20.47
N LEU A 161 -6.96 -21.33 19.80
CA LEU A 161 -7.12 -19.95 20.24
C LEU A 161 -7.75 -19.86 21.62
N LYS A 162 -8.82 -20.62 21.88
CA LYS A 162 -9.48 -20.66 23.19
C LYS A 162 -8.60 -21.25 24.28
N GLN A 163 -7.82 -22.28 23.96
CA GLN A 163 -6.94 -22.96 24.91
C GLN A 163 -5.72 -22.12 25.27
N HIS A 164 -5.03 -21.54 24.26
CA HIS A 164 -3.76 -20.82 24.47
C HIS A 164 -3.95 -19.36 24.80
N GLN A 165 -5.11 -18.76 24.48
CA GLN A 165 -5.43 -17.36 24.70
C GLN A 165 -4.27 -16.40 24.28
N PRO A 166 -3.85 -16.46 23.00
CA PRO A 166 -2.79 -15.57 22.49
C PRO A 166 -3.31 -14.14 22.40
N GLU A 167 -2.43 -13.16 22.56
CA GLU A 167 -2.73 -11.74 22.36
C GLU A 167 -2.55 -11.32 20.89
N VAL A 168 -1.61 -11.98 20.19
CA VAL A 168 -1.32 -11.73 18.78
C VAL A 168 -1.32 -13.04 18.00
N VAL A 169 -2.01 -13.04 16.86
CA VAL A 169 -2.13 -14.22 15.99
C VAL A 169 -1.80 -13.85 14.54
N VAL A 170 -0.99 -14.68 13.89
CA VAL A 170 -0.77 -14.65 12.45
C VAL A 170 -1.42 -15.87 11.82
N ILE A 171 -2.19 -15.68 10.74
CA ILE A 171 -2.77 -16.74 9.90
C ILE A 171 -2.09 -16.69 8.53
N ASP A 172 -1.26 -17.66 8.20
CA ASP A 172 -0.47 -17.70 6.97
C ASP A 172 -0.72 -19.00 6.17
N SER A 173 -1.64 -18.99 5.17
CA SER A 173 -2.47 -17.90 4.69
C SER A 173 -3.96 -18.19 4.88
N ILE A 174 -4.79 -17.15 4.79
CA ILE A 174 -6.26 -17.29 4.89
C ILE A 174 -6.84 -18.13 3.74
N GLN A 175 -6.17 -18.22 2.59
CA GLN A 175 -6.63 -18.98 1.44
C GLN A 175 -6.57 -20.50 1.65
N THR A 176 -5.69 -20.98 2.53
CA THR A 176 -5.57 -22.41 2.82
C THR A 176 -6.53 -22.89 3.88
N MET A 177 -7.14 -21.94 4.65
CA MET A 177 -8.07 -22.26 5.74
C MET A 177 -9.43 -22.73 5.20
N TYR A 178 -10.02 -23.72 5.87
CA TYR A 178 -11.36 -24.18 5.58
C TYR A 178 -12.14 -24.53 6.84
N SER A 179 -13.47 -24.44 6.75
CA SER A 179 -14.40 -24.86 7.79
C SER A 179 -15.28 -26.01 7.28
N ASP A 180 -15.43 -27.02 8.08
CA ASP A 180 -16.32 -28.19 7.81
C ASP A 180 -17.81 -27.76 7.73
N GLN A 181 -18.15 -26.56 8.18
CA GLN A 181 -19.51 -26.03 8.15
C GLN A 181 -19.96 -25.60 6.75
N ILE A 182 -19.05 -25.57 5.76
CA ILE A 182 -19.32 -25.14 4.39
C ILE A 182 -18.89 -26.24 3.43
N THR A 183 -19.78 -26.56 2.50
CA THR A 183 -19.60 -27.63 1.52
C THR A 183 -18.70 -27.25 0.33
N SER A 184 -18.35 -25.97 0.16
CA SER A 184 -17.46 -25.52 -0.92
C SER A 184 -16.02 -25.95 -0.68
N ALA A 185 -15.26 -26.13 -1.77
CA ALA A 185 -13.86 -26.58 -1.72
C ALA A 185 -12.96 -25.60 -0.94
N PRO A 186 -11.92 -26.09 -0.25
CA PRO A 186 -10.90 -25.24 0.33
C PRO A 186 -10.32 -24.28 -0.71
N GLY A 187 -10.01 -23.03 -0.31
CA GLY A 187 -9.51 -21.98 -1.21
C GLY A 187 -10.59 -21.28 -2.05
N SER A 188 -11.84 -21.76 -2.02
CA SER A 188 -12.95 -21.07 -2.67
C SER A 188 -13.26 -19.74 -1.97
N VAL A 189 -13.81 -18.77 -2.72
CA VAL A 189 -14.21 -17.46 -2.18
C VAL A 189 -15.13 -17.57 -0.96
N SER A 190 -16.07 -18.52 -0.97
CA SER A 190 -16.99 -18.75 0.15
C SER A 190 -16.27 -19.26 1.40
N GLN A 191 -15.31 -20.17 1.25
CA GLN A 191 -14.50 -20.66 2.38
C GLN A 191 -13.65 -19.54 2.96
N VAL A 192 -12.90 -18.83 2.13
CA VAL A 192 -12.04 -17.72 2.56
C VAL A 192 -12.84 -16.65 3.30
N ARG A 193 -14.02 -16.29 2.77
CA ARG A 193 -14.91 -15.31 3.39
C ARG A 193 -15.42 -15.77 4.75
N GLU A 194 -15.87 -17.01 4.86
CA GLU A 194 -16.41 -17.52 6.12
C GLU A 194 -15.32 -17.70 7.17
N CYS A 195 -14.15 -18.25 6.78
CA CYS A 195 -13.01 -18.37 7.69
C CYS A 195 -12.58 -17.01 8.23
N ALA A 196 -12.47 -16.01 7.35
CA ALA A 196 -12.15 -14.64 7.75
C ALA A 196 -13.22 -14.04 8.66
N ALA A 197 -14.51 -14.30 8.41
CA ALA A 197 -15.61 -13.83 9.28
C ALA A 197 -15.53 -14.44 10.67
N GLN A 198 -15.27 -15.74 10.76
CA GLN A 198 -15.13 -16.44 12.04
C GLN A 198 -13.92 -15.93 12.83
N LEU A 199 -12.77 -15.78 12.16
CA LEU A 199 -11.55 -15.24 12.77
C LEU A 199 -11.73 -13.79 13.24
N THR A 200 -12.36 -12.95 12.42
CA THR A 200 -12.66 -11.55 12.80
C THR A 200 -13.56 -11.47 14.02
N ARG A 201 -14.57 -12.35 14.11
CA ARG A 201 -15.46 -12.42 15.27
C ARG A 201 -14.69 -12.82 16.53
N MET A 202 -13.85 -13.85 16.43
CA MET A 202 -13.01 -14.29 17.56
C MET A 202 -12.02 -13.23 18.00
N ALA A 203 -11.35 -12.56 17.04
CA ALA A 203 -10.42 -11.48 17.34
C ALA A 203 -11.09 -10.39 18.20
N LYS A 204 -12.29 -9.97 17.80
CA LYS A 204 -13.05 -8.93 18.54
C LYS A 204 -13.58 -9.40 19.88
N GLN A 205 -14.01 -10.65 19.99
CA GLN A 205 -14.54 -11.22 21.24
C GLN A 205 -13.45 -11.48 22.28
N MET A 206 -12.29 -11.90 21.85
CA MET A 206 -11.16 -12.27 22.73
C MET A 206 -10.13 -11.16 22.91
N GLY A 207 -10.26 -10.03 22.18
CA GLY A 207 -9.28 -8.95 22.21
C GLY A 207 -7.97 -9.29 21.48
N ILE A 208 -7.97 -10.26 20.57
CA ILE A 208 -6.75 -10.73 19.87
C ILE A 208 -6.44 -9.80 18.69
N ALA A 209 -5.22 -9.26 18.64
CA ALA A 209 -4.71 -8.63 17.43
C ALA A 209 -4.39 -9.71 16.39
N MET A 210 -5.07 -9.70 15.24
CA MET A 210 -4.98 -10.78 14.26
C MET A 210 -4.49 -10.27 12.90
N ILE A 211 -3.47 -10.93 12.33
CA ILE A 211 -2.94 -10.62 11.02
C ILE A 211 -3.25 -11.79 10.08
N LEU A 212 -4.04 -11.52 9.06
CA LEU A 212 -4.39 -12.47 8.01
C LEU A 212 -3.49 -12.23 6.80
N VAL A 213 -2.76 -13.24 6.36
CA VAL A 213 -1.98 -13.18 5.12
C VAL A 213 -2.89 -13.55 3.96
N GLY A 214 -2.86 -12.72 2.90
CA GLY A 214 -3.59 -12.94 1.65
C GLY A 214 -2.69 -12.87 0.43
N HIS A 215 -2.97 -13.68 -0.59
CA HIS A 215 -2.33 -13.57 -1.89
C HIS A 215 -3.18 -12.70 -2.83
N VAL A 216 -2.52 -11.88 -3.65
CA VAL A 216 -3.15 -11.09 -4.72
C VAL A 216 -3.01 -11.82 -6.06
N THR A 217 -3.97 -11.63 -6.96
CA THR A 217 -3.85 -12.07 -8.36
C THR A 217 -2.92 -11.15 -9.13
N LYS A 218 -2.44 -11.60 -10.31
CA LYS A 218 -1.54 -10.84 -11.19
C LYS A 218 -2.06 -9.44 -11.58
N ASP A 219 -3.37 -9.22 -11.47
CA ASP A 219 -4.00 -7.92 -11.75
C ASP A 219 -4.09 -7.00 -10.52
N GLY A 220 -3.38 -7.32 -9.43
CA GLY A 220 -3.37 -6.53 -8.20
C GLY A 220 -4.63 -6.65 -7.34
N ALA A 221 -5.60 -7.49 -7.73
CA ALA A 221 -6.74 -7.83 -6.91
C ALA A 221 -6.36 -8.96 -5.92
N ILE A 222 -6.85 -8.90 -4.69
CA ILE A 222 -6.70 -10.02 -3.74
C ILE A 222 -7.48 -11.21 -4.30
N ALA A 223 -6.81 -12.36 -4.45
CA ALA A 223 -7.46 -13.61 -4.81
C ALA A 223 -8.36 -14.07 -3.65
N GLY A 224 -9.64 -13.93 -3.86
CA GLY A 224 -10.61 -13.98 -2.78
C GLY A 224 -10.83 -12.53 -2.29
N PRO A 225 -11.95 -12.12 -2.33
CA PRO A 225 -12.47 -10.93 -2.96
C PRO A 225 -12.19 -9.68 -2.15
N ARG A 226 -12.34 -8.53 -2.77
CA ARG A 226 -12.64 -7.22 -2.15
C ARG A 226 -13.56 -7.30 -0.91
N VAL A 227 -14.27 -8.42 -0.74
CA VAL A 227 -15.07 -8.76 0.44
C VAL A 227 -14.24 -8.81 1.74
N LEU A 228 -12.99 -9.27 1.71
CA LEU A 228 -12.13 -9.29 2.92
C LEU A 228 -11.75 -7.88 3.36
N GLU A 229 -11.55 -6.95 2.42
CA GLU A 229 -11.22 -5.56 2.74
C GLU A 229 -12.32 -4.87 3.57
N HIS A 230 -13.58 -5.23 3.34
CA HIS A 230 -14.69 -4.68 4.11
C HIS A 230 -14.85 -5.30 5.49
N MET A 231 -14.33 -6.52 5.68
CA MET A 231 -14.47 -7.28 6.92
C MET A 231 -13.39 -6.99 7.95
N VAL A 232 -12.23 -6.50 7.51
CA VAL A 232 -11.06 -6.20 8.35
C VAL A 232 -10.97 -4.71 8.68
N ASP A 233 -10.20 -4.39 9.72
CA ASP A 233 -10.02 -3.02 10.18
C ASP A 233 -8.89 -2.28 9.42
N THR A 234 -7.84 -3.01 9.04
CA THR A 234 -6.68 -2.49 8.31
C THR A 234 -6.36 -3.39 7.13
N VAL A 235 -6.05 -2.78 5.98
CA VAL A 235 -5.59 -3.48 4.77
C VAL A 235 -4.23 -2.92 4.39
N LEU A 236 -3.23 -3.78 4.39
CA LEU A 236 -1.86 -3.49 4.00
C LEU A 236 -1.54 -4.24 2.71
N TYR A 237 -0.90 -3.54 1.76
CA TYR A 237 -0.35 -4.14 0.55
C TYR A 237 1.17 -4.16 0.62
N PHE A 238 1.73 -5.35 0.40
CA PHE A 238 3.15 -5.56 0.26
C PHE A 238 3.50 -5.44 -1.23
N GLU A 239 4.24 -4.40 -1.59
CA GLU A 239 4.61 -4.03 -2.96
C GLU A 239 6.12 -4.15 -3.15
N GLY A 240 6.56 -4.45 -4.37
CA GLY A 240 7.98 -4.44 -4.73
C GLY A 240 8.25 -5.24 -6.00
N ASP A 241 9.31 -4.87 -6.70
CA ASP A 241 9.83 -5.63 -7.83
C ASP A 241 10.71 -6.77 -7.31
N GLN A 242 10.64 -7.95 -7.94
CA GLN A 242 11.48 -9.11 -7.58
C GLN A 242 12.98 -8.82 -7.76
N HIS A 243 13.32 -7.90 -8.64
CA HIS A 243 14.71 -7.47 -8.90
C HIS A 243 15.18 -6.32 -8.00
N SER A 244 14.29 -5.70 -7.24
CA SER A 244 14.64 -4.64 -6.29
C SER A 244 15.00 -5.23 -4.93
N ASN A 245 16.03 -4.67 -4.28
CA ASN A 245 16.39 -5.00 -2.90
C ASN A 245 15.43 -4.37 -1.88
N TYR A 246 14.48 -3.57 -2.32
CA TYR A 246 13.55 -2.87 -1.45
C TYR A 246 12.13 -3.40 -1.60
N ARG A 247 11.40 -3.34 -0.49
CA ARG A 247 9.99 -3.71 -0.39
C ARG A 247 9.24 -2.58 0.27
N MET A 248 8.03 -2.37 -0.17
CA MET A 248 7.16 -1.32 0.37
C MET A 248 5.88 -1.93 0.92
N ILE A 249 5.40 -1.41 2.04
CA ILE A 249 4.09 -1.75 2.60
C ILE A 249 3.25 -0.49 2.59
N ARG A 250 2.12 -0.54 1.92
CA ARG A 250 1.17 0.56 1.82
C ARG A 250 -0.11 0.24 2.59
N ALA A 251 -0.58 1.17 3.41
CA ALA A 251 -1.89 1.08 4.05
C ALA A 251 -2.98 1.56 3.09
N ILE A 252 -3.75 0.65 2.52
CA ILE A 252 -4.89 1.00 1.65
C ILE A 252 -6.10 1.41 2.49
N LYS A 253 -6.26 0.77 3.64
CA LYS A 253 -7.30 1.06 4.62
C LYS A 253 -6.72 0.95 6.02
N ASN A 254 -7.01 1.94 6.87
CA ASN A 254 -6.65 1.86 8.28
C ASN A 254 -7.69 2.61 9.13
N ARG A 255 -8.45 1.85 9.96
CA ARG A 255 -9.43 2.45 10.89
C ARG A 255 -8.77 3.09 12.11
N PHE A 256 -7.52 2.77 12.35
CA PHE A 256 -6.77 3.19 13.55
C PHE A 256 -5.68 4.20 13.25
N GLY A 257 -5.47 4.58 11.99
CA GLY A 257 -4.44 5.52 11.58
C GLY A 257 -4.74 6.11 10.20
N ALA A 258 -3.78 6.85 9.67
CA ALA A 258 -3.91 7.41 8.33
C ALA A 258 -3.89 6.31 7.25
N ALA A 259 -4.71 6.47 6.22
CA ALA A 259 -4.59 5.70 4.99
C ALA A 259 -3.42 6.22 4.15
N ASN A 260 -2.96 5.40 3.21
CA ASN A 260 -1.84 5.68 2.29
C ASN A 260 -0.46 5.86 2.97
N GLU A 261 -0.33 5.48 4.25
CA GLU A 261 1.00 5.43 4.87
C GLU A 261 1.89 4.40 4.17
N LEU A 262 3.18 4.73 4.04
CA LEU A 262 4.18 3.91 3.38
C LEU A 262 5.30 3.53 4.35
N GLY A 263 5.52 2.22 4.50
CA GLY A 263 6.70 1.64 5.17
C GLY A 263 7.66 1.09 4.14
N VAL A 264 8.94 1.34 4.30
CA VAL A 264 9.99 0.88 3.37
C VAL A 264 10.94 -0.06 4.09
N PHE A 265 11.22 -1.19 3.44
CA PHE A 265 12.07 -2.24 3.96
C PHE A 265 13.15 -2.61 2.95
N ALA A 266 14.36 -2.84 3.41
CA ALA A 266 15.43 -3.47 2.64
C ALA A 266 15.42 -4.98 2.87
N MET A 267 15.54 -5.75 1.78
CA MET A 267 15.74 -7.19 1.85
C MET A 267 17.23 -7.46 2.12
N THR A 268 17.53 -8.18 3.18
CA THR A 268 18.87 -8.56 3.59
C THR A 268 18.97 -10.08 3.74
N GLU A 269 20.15 -10.62 3.93
CA GLU A 269 20.36 -12.06 4.21
C GLU A 269 19.58 -12.50 5.46
N ASN A 270 19.48 -11.63 6.47
CA ASN A 270 18.78 -11.89 7.72
C ASN A 270 17.31 -11.40 7.69
N GLY A 271 16.72 -11.23 6.51
CA GLY A 271 15.33 -10.85 6.31
C GLY A 271 15.11 -9.37 6.01
N LEU A 272 13.98 -8.85 6.43
CA LEU A 272 13.55 -7.48 6.14
C LEU A 272 13.98 -6.52 7.25
N LYS A 273 14.62 -5.41 6.85
CA LYS A 273 15.06 -4.34 7.74
C LYS A 273 14.36 -3.03 7.36
N GLY A 274 13.72 -2.37 8.32
CA GLY A 274 13.07 -1.08 8.09
C GLY A 274 14.07 -0.01 7.68
N VAL A 275 13.69 0.83 6.72
CA VAL A 275 14.50 1.94 6.19
C VAL A 275 13.98 3.25 6.74
N SER A 276 14.74 3.85 7.65
CA SER A 276 14.34 5.12 8.30
C SER A 276 14.39 6.33 7.36
N ASN A 277 15.27 6.30 6.35
CA ASN A 277 15.39 7.36 5.33
C ASN A 277 15.30 6.80 3.90
N PRO A 278 14.08 6.53 3.38
CA PRO A 278 13.90 6.03 2.03
C PRO A 278 14.36 7.00 0.94
N SER A 279 14.27 8.32 1.17
CA SER A 279 14.71 9.32 0.20
C SER A 279 16.20 9.17 -0.14
N ALA A 280 17.03 8.81 0.84
CA ALA A 280 18.44 8.54 0.59
C ALA A 280 18.68 7.37 -0.37
N ILE A 281 17.77 6.39 -0.37
CA ILE A 281 17.81 5.25 -1.29
C ILE A 281 17.40 5.66 -2.69
N PHE A 282 16.28 6.39 -2.82
CA PHE A 282 15.75 6.83 -4.10
C PHE A 282 16.66 7.86 -4.80
N LEU A 283 17.55 8.49 -4.03
CA LEU A 283 18.53 9.46 -4.51
C LEU A 283 19.97 8.92 -4.52
N ALA A 284 20.18 7.62 -4.23
CA ALA A 284 21.54 7.07 -4.09
C ALA A 284 22.41 7.22 -5.35
N SER A 285 21.80 7.20 -6.54
CA SER A 285 22.48 7.37 -7.83
C SER A 285 22.22 8.73 -8.48
N TYR A 286 21.50 9.62 -7.80
CA TYR A 286 21.18 10.95 -8.31
C TYR A 286 22.44 11.80 -8.48
N ARG A 287 22.53 12.50 -9.61
CA ARG A 287 23.57 13.46 -9.92
C ARG A 287 22.97 14.77 -10.41
N ASP A 288 23.44 15.86 -9.86
CA ASP A 288 22.99 17.21 -10.24
C ASP A 288 23.36 17.61 -11.69
N ASP A 289 24.35 16.94 -12.30
CA ASP A 289 24.88 17.24 -13.62
C ASP A 289 24.25 16.44 -14.78
N THR A 290 23.24 15.63 -14.47
CA THR A 290 22.61 14.74 -15.46
C THR A 290 21.37 15.40 -16.09
N PRO A 291 21.36 15.66 -17.42
CA PRO A 291 20.17 16.08 -18.13
C PRO A 291 19.04 15.04 -18.03
N GLY A 292 17.81 15.52 -17.95
CA GLY A 292 16.65 14.64 -17.85
C GLY A 292 16.33 14.15 -16.43
N SER A 293 17.09 14.56 -15.43
CA SER A 293 16.85 14.21 -14.03
C SER A 293 16.27 15.39 -13.25
N CYS A 294 15.22 15.15 -12.46
CA CYS A 294 14.61 16.13 -11.57
C CYS A 294 14.19 15.47 -10.26
N VAL A 295 14.46 16.11 -9.13
CA VAL A 295 14.04 15.59 -7.82
C VAL A 295 12.68 16.13 -7.44
N LEU A 296 11.71 15.23 -7.36
CA LEU A 296 10.36 15.47 -6.87
C LEU A 296 10.32 15.32 -5.35
N VAL A 297 9.59 16.18 -4.67
CA VAL A 297 9.12 15.89 -3.31
C VAL A 297 7.67 15.45 -3.37
N THR A 298 7.46 14.13 -3.28
CA THR A 298 6.14 13.49 -3.24
C THR A 298 5.66 13.30 -1.81
N GLN A 299 4.36 13.06 -1.62
CA GLN A 299 3.73 12.81 -0.32
C GLN A 299 3.09 11.43 -0.30
N GLU A 300 3.56 10.58 0.59
CA GLU A 300 2.97 9.27 0.83
C GLU A 300 2.40 9.21 2.25
N GLY A 301 1.08 9.25 2.35
CA GLY A 301 0.39 9.38 3.64
C GLY A 301 0.82 10.65 4.39
N SER A 302 1.43 10.47 5.56
CA SER A 302 2.00 11.56 6.36
C SER A 302 3.45 11.89 6.02
N ARG A 303 4.12 11.09 5.18
CA ARG A 303 5.56 11.15 4.94
C ARG A 303 5.90 11.82 3.60
N PRO A 304 6.63 12.96 3.60
CA PRO A 304 7.25 13.46 2.39
C PRO A 304 8.43 12.55 1.99
N LEU A 305 8.55 12.29 0.69
CA LEU A 305 9.62 11.48 0.11
C LEU A 305 10.24 12.23 -1.06
N LEU A 306 11.57 12.20 -1.17
CA LEU A 306 12.26 12.69 -2.34
C LEU A 306 12.52 11.53 -3.29
N VAL A 307 12.08 11.68 -4.52
CA VAL A 307 12.18 10.67 -5.58
C VAL A 307 12.75 11.33 -6.83
N GLU A 308 13.73 10.69 -7.45
CA GLU A 308 14.24 11.12 -8.73
C GLU A 308 13.26 10.74 -9.84
N ILE A 309 12.86 11.73 -10.64
CA ILE A 309 12.13 11.56 -11.90
C ILE A 309 13.13 11.68 -13.03
N GLN A 310 13.25 10.64 -13.83
CA GLN A 310 14.08 10.60 -15.03
C GLN A 310 13.21 10.69 -16.26
N ALA A 311 13.61 11.53 -17.20
CA ALA A 311 13.01 11.68 -18.51
C ALA A 311 14.06 11.50 -19.60
N LEU A 312 13.73 10.74 -20.62
CA LEU A 312 14.46 10.68 -21.88
C LEU A 312 13.54 11.16 -23.00
N VAL A 313 13.95 12.22 -23.66
CA VAL A 313 13.28 12.75 -24.85
C VAL A 313 14.26 12.68 -26.00
N ASP A 314 13.92 11.97 -27.05
CA ASP A 314 14.77 11.71 -28.20
C ASP A 314 13.97 11.72 -29.51
N ASP A 315 14.61 11.89 -30.64
CA ASP A 315 13.96 11.85 -31.95
C ASP A 315 13.27 10.51 -32.19
N ALA A 316 12.02 10.55 -32.64
CA ALA A 316 11.29 9.33 -32.93
C ALA A 316 11.85 8.67 -34.21
N HIS A 317 12.31 7.43 -34.09
CA HIS A 317 12.81 6.64 -35.23
C HIS A 317 11.73 5.88 -35.99
N GLY A 318 10.44 6.07 -35.62
CA GLY A 318 9.28 5.38 -36.20
C GLY A 318 8.16 6.35 -36.58
N PHE A 319 7.14 5.82 -37.31
CA PHE A 319 5.98 6.61 -37.74
C PHE A 319 5.12 7.12 -36.58
N THR A 320 5.18 6.46 -35.42
CA THR A 320 4.42 6.84 -34.24
C THR A 320 5.39 7.00 -33.05
N PRO A 321 5.48 8.19 -32.47
CA PRO A 321 6.30 8.43 -31.29
C PRO A 321 5.89 7.58 -30.09
N LYS A 322 6.84 7.00 -29.40
CA LYS A 322 6.63 6.18 -28.20
C LYS A 322 6.42 7.07 -26.99
N ARG A 323 5.45 6.72 -26.17
CA ARG A 323 5.14 7.40 -24.91
C ARG A 323 5.07 6.35 -23.82
N LEU A 324 6.12 6.21 -23.01
CA LEU A 324 6.19 5.22 -21.95
C LEU A 324 6.43 5.90 -20.60
N SER A 325 5.75 5.39 -19.59
CA SER A 325 5.88 5.88 -18.23
C SER A 325 5.96 4.70 -17.25
N VAL A 326 6.98 4.70 -16.41
CA VAL A 326 7.18 3.73 -15.34
C VAL A 326 7.08 4.45 -14.00
N GLY A 327 6.19 3.98 -13.14
CA GLY A 327 5.94 4.60 -11.84
C GLY A 327 5.04 5.84 -11.84
N LEU A 328 4.62 6.32 -13.02
CA LEU A 328 3.73 7.47 -13.21
C LEU A 328 2.57 7.09 -14.14
N GLU A 329 1.46 7.79 -14.07
CA GLU A 329 0.28 7.48 -14.87
C GLU A 329 0.46 7.86 -16.35
N GLN A 330 0.24 6.90 -17.25
CA GLN A 330 0.41 7.07 -18.70
C GLN A 330 -0.48 8.18 -19.29
N ASN A 331 -1.75 8.26 -18.87
CA ASN A 331 -2.68 9.28 -19.35
C ASN A 331 -2.24 10.69 -18.93
N ARG A 332 -1.63 10.83 -17.75
CA ARG A 332 -1.12 12.09 -17.25
C ARG A 332 0.01 12.62 -18.13
N LEU A 333 0.92 11.74 -18.56
CA LEU A 333 2.00 12.09 -19.49
C LEU A 333 1.44 12.73 -20.77
N ALA A 334 0.40 12.16 -21.37
CA ALA A 334 -0.21 12.73 -22.59
C ALA A 334 -0.72 14.15 -22.40
N MET A 335 -1.38 14.42 -21.25
CA MET A 335 -1.85 15.75 -20.89
C MET A 335 -0.70 16.74 -20.69
N LEU A 336 0.36 16.34 -19.97
CA LEU A 336 1.52 17.18 -19.69
C LEU A 336 2.28 17.55 -20.96
N LEU A 337 2.39 16.64 -21.93
CA LEU A 337 2.97 16.93 -23.25
C LEU A 337 2.16 17.98 -24.02
N ALA A 338 0.82 17.90 -23.97
CA ALA A 338 -0.03 18.90 -24.60
C ALA A 338 0.13 20.29 -23.94
N VAL A 339 0.22 20.35 -22.62
CA VAL A 339 0.46 21.59 -21.87
C VAL A 339 1.85 22.15 -22.17
N LEU A 340 2.88 21.30 -22.20
CA LEU A 340 4.25 21.72 -22.53
C LEU A 340 4.34 22.32 -23.93
N ASN A 341 3.69 21.73 -24.91
CA ASN A 341 3.60 22.27 -26.27
C ASN A 341 2.86 23.62 -26.29
N ARG A 342 1.66 23.69 -25.70
CA ARG A 342 0.81 24.89 -25.80
C ARG A 342 1.31 26.06 -24.99
N HIS A 343 1.76 25.82 -23.76
CA HIS A 343 2.09 26.85 -22.78
C HIS A 343 3.60 26.97 -22.47
N GLY A 344 4.38 25.93 -22.74
CA GLY A 344 5.84 25.95 -22.64
C GLY A 344 6.55 26.27 -23.96
N GLY A 345 5.80 26.31 -25.08
CA GLY A 345 6.36 26.57 -26.41
C GLY A 345 7.29 25.46 -26.91
N ILE A 346 7.20 24.24 -26.36
CA ILE A 346 8.09 23.14 -26.66
C ILE A 346 7.28 21.99 -27.26
N ALA A 347 7.46 21.77 -28.55
CA ALA A 347 6.78 20.72 -29.29
C ALA A 347 7.56 19.39 -29.18
N CYS A 348 6.91 18.37 -28.62
CA CYS A 348 7.45 17.01 -28.52
C CYS A 348 6.59 16.02 -29.30
N PHE A 349 5.89 16.49 -30.37
CA PHE A 349 4.97 15.61 -31.11
C PHE A 349 5.70 14.58 -31.96
N ASP A 350 6.92 14.83 -32.37
CA ASP A 350 7.84 13.99 -33.15
C ASP A 350 8.96 13.35 -32.30
N GLN A 351 8.85 13.44 -30.97
CA GLN A 351 9.84 12.90 -30.03
C GLN A 351 9.32 11.65 -29.32
N ASP A 352 10.17 10.66 -29.15
CA ASP A 352 9.96 9.56 -28.21
C ASP A 352 10.17 10.10 -26.79
N VAL A 353 9.26 9.76 -25.87
CA VAL A 353 9.32 10.21 -24.47
C VAL A 353 9.20 9.03 -23.53
N PHE A 354 10.22 8.88 -22.69
CA PHE A 354 10.28 7.85 -21.65
C PHE A 354 10.41 8.53 -20.30
N LEU A 355 9.56 8.11 -19.35
CA LEU A 355 9.59 8.58 -17.97
C LEU A 355 9.81 7.40 -17.02
N ASN A 356 10.58 7.64 -15.98
CA ASN A 356 10.83 6.67 -14.93
C ASN A 356 10.88 7.35 -13.55
N ALA A 357 10.07 6.87 -12.60
CA ALA A 357 10.24 7.17 -11.18
C ALA A 357 11.24 6.18 -10.59
N VAL A 358 12.37 6.66 -10.13
CA VAL A 358 13.48 5.82 -9.63
C VAL A 358 13.07 5.09 -8.35
N GLY A 359 13.54 3.86 -8.20
CA GLY A 359 13.30 3.03 -7.00
C GLY A 359 12.00 2.23 -7.03
N GLY A 360 11.29 2.18 -8.17
CA GLY A 360 10.06 1.40 -8.34
C GLY A 360 8.86 1.97 -7.58
N VAL A 361 8.92 3.25 -7.18
CA VAL A 361 7.82 3.94 -6.49
C VAL A 361 6.71 4.27 -7.49
N LYS A 362 5.46 4.01 -7.11
CA LYS A 362 4.29 4.45 -7.88
C LYS A 362 3.81 5.80 -7.34
N ILE A 363 3.92 6.83 -8.16
CA ILE A 363 3.52 8.20 -7.82
C ILE A 363 2.17 8.49 -8.48
N GLY A 364 1.12 8.58 -7.68
CA GLY A 364 -0.25 8.84 -8.15
C GLY A 364 -0.72 10.29 -7.90
N GLU A 365 0.10 11.12 -7.24
CA GLU A 365 -0.32 12.48 -6.92
C GLU A 365 0.01 13.50 -8.03
N PRO A 366 -0.87 14.47 -8.30
CA PRO A 366 -0.64 15.52 -9.31
C PRO A 366 0.55 16.45 -8.99
N ALA A 367 1.01 16.46 -7.74
CA ALA A 367 2.19 17.24 -7.32
C ALA A 367 3.46 16.91 -8.11
N ALA A 368 3.49 15.78 -8.81
CA ALA A 368 4.60 15.34 -9.67
C ALA A 368 4.68 16.09 -11.01
N ASP A 369 3.60 16.71 -11.45
CA ASP A 369 3.49 17.26 -12.82
C ASP A 369 4.61 18.23 -13.17
N LEU A 370 4.86 19.19 -12.29
CA LEU A 370 5.89 20.20 -12.51
C LEU A 370 7.28 19.56 -12.64
N ALA A 371 7.60 18.58 -11.78
CA ALA A 371 8.87 17.85 -11.83
C ALA A 371 9.00 17.03 -13.11
N VAL A 372 7.92 16.38 -13.55
CA VAL A 372 7.88 15.63 -14.82
C VAL A 372 8.14 16.53 -16.01
N ILE A 373 7.46 17.68 -16.10
CA ILE A 373 7.67 18.65 -17.18
C ILE A 373 9.09 19.19 -17.17
N LEU A 374 9.64 19.54 -16.01
CA LEU A 374 11.02 20.07 -15.93
C LEU A 374 12.07 19.00 -16.24
N ALA A 375 11.83 17.73 -15.89
CA ALA A 375 12.68 16.62 -16.30
C ALA A 375 12.67 16.43 -17.83
N MET A 376 11.47 16.43 -18.45
CA MET A 376 11.35 16.37 -19.91
C MET A 376 12.05 17.54 -20.60
N LEU A 377 11.87 18.75 -20.10
CA LEU A 377 12.54 19.95 -20.61
C LEU A 377 14.06 19.85 -20.49
N SER A 378 14.56 19.39 -19.36
CA SER A 378 15.98 19.16 -19.09
C SER A 378 16.57 18.17 -20.09
N SER A 379 15.88 17.04 -20.35
CA SER A 379 16.29 16.07 -21.37
C SER A 379 16.27 16.65 -22.78
N PHE A 380 15.14 17.25 -23.19
CA PHE A 380 14.96 17.83 -24.52
C PHE A 380 16.04 18.89 -24.87
N ARG A 381 16.41 19.72 -23.88
CA ARG A 381 17.42 20.75 -24.06
C ARG A 381 18.86 20.27 -23.80
N ASN A 382 19.02 19.03 -23.41
CA ASN A 382 20.29 18.45 -22.94
C ASN A 382 20.98 19.35 -21.90
N ARG A 383 20.20 19.85 -20.94
CA ARG A 383 20.68 20.73 -19.87
C ARG A 383 20.20 20.22 -18.51
N PRO A 384 21.10 19.92 -17.57
CA PRO A 384 20.71 19.48 -16.24
C PRO A 384 19.92 20.56 -15.49
N MET A 385 19.11 20.14 -14.51
CA MET A 385 18.46 21.04 -13.57
C MET A 385 19.48 21.84 -12.75
N PRO A 386 19.13 23.02 -12.20
CA PRO A 386 20.01 23.72 -11.26
C PRO A 386 20.37 22.81 -10.07
N GLU A 387 21.63 22.88 -9.62
CA GLU A 387 22.12 22.01 -8.56
C GLU A 387 21.28 22.04 -7.30
N LYS A 388 21.13 20.86 -6.65
CA LYS A 388 20.40 20.69 -5.39
C LYS A 388 19.01 21.33 -5.39
N THR A 389 18.29 21.14 -6.50
CA THR A 389 16.95 21.66 -6.70
C THR A 389 15.91 20.56 -6.51
N VAL A 390 14.89 20.81 -5.69
CA VAL A 390 13.68 20.02 -5.61
C VAL A 390 12.50 20.72 -6.28
N VAL A 391 11.56 19.95 -6.76
CA VAL A 391 10.39 20.45 -7.47
C VAL A 391 9.13 19.76 -6.99
N PHE A 392 8.03 20.47 -6.83
CA PHE A 392 6.69 19.93 -6.73
C PHE A 392 5.65 20.95 -7.17
N GLY A 393 4.53 20.48 -7.70
CA GLY A 393 3.40 21.34 -8.11
C GLY A 393 2.50 20.62 -9.11
N GLU A 394 1.21 20.84 -9.02
CA GLU A 394 0.24 20.39 -10.01
C GLU A 394 0.21 21.35 -11.19
N ILE A 395 0.07 20.84 -12.41
CA ILE A 395 -0.05 21.63 -13.62
C ILE A 395 -1.48 21.51 -14.16
N GLY A 396 -2.16 22.66 -14.28
CA GLY A 396 -3.46 22.73 -14.94
C GLY A 396 -3.36 22.83 -16.46
N LEU A 397 -4.45 22.53 -17.15
CA LEU A 397 -4.50 22.55 -18.61
C LEU A 397 -4.27 23.93 -19.25
N SER A 398 -4.43 25.01 -18.48
CA SER A 398 -4.13 26.38 -18.92
C SER A 398 -2.67 26.78 -18.65
N GLY A 399 -1.81 25.83 -18.21
CA GLY A 399 -0.42 26.11 -17.90
C GLY A 399 -0.18 26.77 -16.53
N GLU A 400 -1.22 26.90 -15.71
CA GLU A 400 -1.12 27.38 -14.34
C GLU A 400 -0.49 26.34 -13.41
N VAL A 401 0.30 26.81 -12.44
CA VAL A 401 0.86 25.98 -11.37
C VAL A 401 -0.03 26.07 -10.13
N ARG A 402 -0.65 24.95 -9.77
CA ARG A 402 -1.60 24.84 -8.68
C ARG A 402 -0.95 24.39 -7.37
N PRO A 403 -1.48 24.86 -6.22
CA PRO A 403 -0.98 24.44 -4.93
C PRO A 403 -1.23 22.96 -4.66
N VAL A 404 -0.35 22.37 -3.88
CA VAL A 404 -0.45 21.00 -3.43
C VAL A 404 -0.54 20.92 -1.91
N ALA A 405 -1.05 19.80 -1.40
CA ALA A 405 -1.16 19.59 0.03
C ALA A 405 0.22 19.49 0.70
N ARG A 406 0.30 19.91 1.97
CA ARG A 406 1.47 19.78 2.84
C ARG A 406 2.77 20.34 2.24
N GLY A 407 2.68 21.53 1.61
CA GLY A 407 3.85 22.17 1.00
C GLY A 407 4.98 22.45 2.00
N GLN A 408 4.67 22.80 3.23
CA GLN A 408 5.66 23.12 4.26
C GLN A 408 6.43 21.87 4.72
N GLU A 409 5.75 20.74 4.87
CA GLU A 409 6.37 19.46 5.23
C GLU A 409 7.32 18.98 4.12
N ARG A 410 6.93 19.17 2.86
CA ARG A 410 7.79 18.86 1.69
C ARG A 410 9.07 19.70 1.70
N LEU A 411 8.95 20.99 1.97
CA LEU A 411 10.10 21.89 2.05
C LEU A 411 11.04 21.55 3.22
N LYS A 412 10.47 21.21 4.40
CA LYS A 412 11.26 20.78 5.56
C LYS A 412 12.08 19.53 5.27
N GLU A 413 11.50 18.54 4.61
CA GLU A 413 12.24 17.32 4.27
C GLU A 413 13.32 17.60 3.21
N ALA A 414 13.03 18.45 2.23
CA ALA A 414 14.03 18.87 1.24
C ALA A 414 15.24 19.59 1.88
N GLU A 415 14.98 20.53 2.78
CA GLU A 415 16.04 21.25 3.49
C GLU A 415 16.88 20.32 4.37
N LYS A 416 16.21 19.41 5.11
CA LYS A 416 16.85 18.40 5.97
C LYS A 416 17.79 17.48 5.16
N LEU A 417 17.44 17.17 3.92
CA LEU A 417 18.26 16.35 3.03
C LEU A 417 19.33 17.15 2.27
N GLY A 418 19.48 18.45 2.57
CA GLY A 418 20.56 19.27 2.09
C GLY A 418 20.35 19.90 0.73
N PHE A 419 19.11 19.91 0.21
CA PHE A 419 18.76 20.66 -0.98
C PHE A 419 18.85 22.16 -0.72
N LYS A 420 19.17 22.93 -1.76
CA LYS A 420 19.44 24.35 -1.67
C LYS A 420 18.41 25.22 -2.39
N ARG A 421 17.66 24.63 -3.30
CA ARG A 421 16.63 25.31 -4.10
C ARG A 421 15.34 24.51 -4.13
N ALA A 422 14.22 25.19 -4.19
CA ALA A 422 12.92 24.58 -4.40
C ALA A 422 12.13 25.42 -5.43
N ILE A 423 11.55 24.75 -6.44
CA ILE A 423 10.61 25.36 -7.40
C ILE A 423 9.23 24.81 -7.05
N VAL A 424 8.34 25.67 -6.58
CA VAL A 424 7.08 25.26 -5.97
C VAL A 424 5.94 26.22 -6.36
N PRO A 425 4.68 25.81 -6.23
CA PRO A 425 3.55 26.73 -6.43
C PRO A 425 3.67 27.95 -5.52
N LYS A 426 3.38 29.13 -6.04
CA LYS A 426 3.41 30.39 -5.28
C LYS A 426 2.58 30.33 -4.00
N ALA A 427 1.44 29.67 -4.04
CA ALA A 427 0.57 29.46 -2.88
C ALA A 427 1.14 28.52 -1.82
N ASN A 428 2.16 27.71 -2.15
CA ASN A 428 2.88 26.87 -1.20
C ASN A 428 4.14 27.53 -0.59
N MET A 429 4.43 28.77 -0.96
CA MET A 429 5.53 29.51 -0.34
C MET A 429 5.29 29.69 1.17
N PRO A 430 6.34 29.57 2.01
CA PRO A 430 6.20 29.85 3.42
C PRO A 430 5.85 31.30 3.69
N ARG A 431 5.03 31.56 4.70
CA ARG A 431 4.69 32.93 5.12
C ARG A 431 5.92 33.68 5.65
N ASN A 432 6.86 32.95 6.22
CA ASN A 432 8.11 33.51 6.73
C ASN A 432 9.29 32.77 6.10
N ALA A 433 10.06 33.45 5.27
CA ALA A 433 11.25 32.88 4.62
C ALA A 433 12.34 32.43 5.61
N LYS A 434 12.34 32.98 6.85
CA LYS A 434 13.29 32.59 7.89
C LYS A 434 13.09 31.15 8.42
N GLU A 435 11.95 30.52 8.10
CA GLU A 435 11.69 29.12 8.47
C GLU A 435 12.58 28.15 7.69
N PHE A 436 13.14 28.58 6.55
CA PHE A 436 13.99 27.77 5.66
C PHE A 436 15.29 28.49 5.34
N PRO A 437 16.20 28.64 6.31
CA PRO A 437 17.42 29.47 6.15
C PRO A 437 18.39 28.94 5.09
N ASN A 438 18.36 27.63 4.80
CA ASN A 438 19.28 26.98 3.87
C ASN A 438 18.63 26.63 2.52
N LEU A 439 17.37 26.98 2.31
CA LEU A 439 16.60 26.60 1.12
C LEU A 439 16.06 27.85 0.42
N LYS A 440 16.57 28.19 -0.77
CA LYS A 440 16.04 29.24 -1.62
C LYS A 440 14.78 28.75 -2.33
N ILE A 441 13.62 29.32 -1.99
CA ILE A 441 12.32 28.89 -2.50
C ILE A 441 11.87 29.85 -3.61
N HIS A 442 11.61 29.28 -4.79
CA HIS A 442 11.07 29.99 -5.95
C HIS A 442 9.61 29.62 -6.11
N GLY A 443 8.72 30.57 -5.81
CA GLY A 443 7.26 30.41 -6.00
C GLY A 443 6.86 30.77 -7.42
N VAL A 444 6.22 29.83 -8.11
CA VAL A 444 5.77 30.01 -9.51
C VAL A 444 4.25 29.89 -9.61
N SER A 445 3.67 30.67 -10.52
CA SER A 445 2.22 30.69 -10.81
C SER A 445 1.90 30.08 -12.17
N SER A 446 2.90 30.00 -13.06
CA SER A 446 2.76 29.45 -14.40
C SER A 446 3.94 28.55 -14.78
N LEU A 447 3.70 27.68 -15.76
CA LEU A 447 4.75 26.83 -16.32
C LEU A 447 5.89 27.68 -16.92
N GLN A 448 5.58 28.80 -17.55
CA GLN A 448 6.60 29.68 -18.15
C GLN A 448 7.55 30.24 -17.08
N GLU A 449 7.04 30.70 -15.93
CA GLU A 449 7.89 31.16 -14.82
C GLU A 449 8.85 30.07 -14.33
N ALA A 450 8.38 28.80 -14.25
CA ALA A 450 9.23 27.69 -13.85
C ALA A 450 10.34 27.40 -14.88
N ILE A 451 10.02 27.48 -16.17
CA ILE A 451 10.98 27.31 -17.28
C ILE A 451 12.05 28.43 -17.24
N ASP A 452 11.65 29.65 -16.97
CA ASP A 452 12.55 30.81 -16.91
C ASP A 452 13.54 30.69 -15.74
N ILE A 453 13.08 30.24 -14.55
CA ILE A 453 13.96 29.97 -13.41
C ILE A 453 15.04 28.92 -13.75
N CYS A 454 14.69 27.88 -14.49
CA CYS A 454 15.64 26.85 -14.92
C CYS A 454 16.66 27.38 -15.94
N ARG A 455 16.29 28.41 -16.73
CA ARG A 455 17.17 29.06 -17.71
C ARG A 455 18.16 30.00 -17.02
N ASP A 456 17.65 30.89 -16.15
CA ASP A 456 18.41 32.02 -15.58
C ASP A 456 19.35 31.61 -14.43
N SER A 457 19.16 30.42 -13.85
CA SER A 457 19.97 29.95 -12.70
C SER A 457 21.42 29.58 -13.04
N ARG A 458 21.90 29.80 -14.27
CA ARG A 458 23.25 29.46 -14.76
C ARG A 458 23.97 30.61 -15.47
N GLU A 459 23.40 31.82 -15.49
CA GLU A 459 24.12 33.07 -15.71
C GLU A 459 24.62 33.59 -14.34
#